data_0911046b1c32d262779a859e2f72194c
#
_entry.id   0911046b1c32d262779a859e2f72194c
#
_cell.length_a   1.000
_cell.length_b   1.000
_cell.length_c   1.000
_cell.angle_alpha   90.00
_cell.angle_beta   90.00
_cell.angle_gamma   90.00
#
_symmetry.space_group_name_H-M   'P 1'
#
loop_
_entity.id
_entity.type
_entity.pdbx_description
1 polymer ?
#
loop_
_entity_poly.entity_id
_entity_poly.type
_entity_poly.pdbx_seq_one_letter_code
_entity_poly.pdbx_strand_id
1 'polypeptide(L)'
;MSSTTATNYVPYKVKDMSLAEWGRKEITLAEAEMPGLMALRKEYGASKPLAGARVAGCLHMTIQTAVLIETLVELGAEVTWSSCNIFSTQDHAAAAIAAAGISVYAWKGQTEEEFDWCIEQTLFFGEGKQPLNMILDDGGDLTNMVLDRYPELVAGIGGISEETTTGVHRLYERMINGTLPLPAINVNDSVTKSKFDNKYGCKESAVDAVRRATDLMMAGKVVVVAGYGDVGKGTAASFRGAGARVIVTEIDPICALQAAMDGYEVKKMDNAIPRANIVCTATGNKNIVTERHFRMMKDKTVVCNIGHFDNEIDMAWLNKNYGHTKSEIKPQVDLYNIEGNDIIVLAEGRLVNLGCATGHPSFVMSNSFTNQTLAQIELYTNKGKYPNEVFTLPKHLDEKVAFLHLESIGVELDNLSPDQAAYIGVDIKGPFKPETYRY
;
A
#
# COMPACT_ATOMS: atom_id res chain seq x y z
N MET A 1 2.21 41.54 20.03
CA MET A 1 3.47 41.15 19.39
C MET A 1 3.63 39.64 19.57
N SER A 2 3.17 38.87 18.61
CA SER A 2 3.29 37.43 18.64
C SER A 2 4.66 37.07 18.07
N SER A 3 5.51 36.45 18.89
CA SER A 3 6.80 35.94 18.44
C SER A 3 6.56 34.68 17.55
N THR A 4 6.59 34.89 16.28
CA THR A 4 6.77 33.78 15.32
C THR A 4 8.14 33.17 15.57
N THR A 5 8.19 32.06 16.29
CA THR A 5 9.35 31.17 16.30
C THR A 5 9.57 30.71 14.85
N ALA A 6 10.60 31.23 14.21
CA ALA A 6 11.09 30.72 12.94
C ALA A 6 11.49 29.25 13.19
N THR A 7 10.62 28.31 12.84
CA THR A 7 11.02 26.90 12.76
C THR A 7 12.06 26.79 11.65
N ASN A 8 13.27 26.43 12.02
CA ASN A 8 14.35 26.20 11.04
C ASN A 8 13.88 25.15 10.04
N TYR A 9 13.97 25.46 8.75
CA TYR A 9 13.72 24.50 7.68
C TYR A 9 14.72 23.34 7.81
N VAL A 10 14.19 22.13 7.86
CA VAL A 10 14.94 20.88 7.88
C VAL A 10 14.74 20.21 6.53
N PRO A 11 15.76 20.13 5.66
CA PRO A 11 15.57 19.63 4.29
C PRO A 11 15.23 18.14 4.23
N TYR A 12 15.61 17.36 5.22
CA TYR A 12 15.23 15.94 5.36
C TYR A 12 15.48 15.47 6.80
N LYS A 13 14.87 14.37 7.19
CA LYS A 13 15.19 13.63 8.42
C LYS A 13 15.05 12.12 8.18
N VAL A 14 16.16 11.40 8.25
CA VAL A 14 16.28 9.97 8.03
C VAL A 14 17.09 9.32 9.15
N LYS A 15 17.07 8.00 9.25
CA LYS A 15 17.74 7.24 10.30
C LYS A 15 19.27 7.39 10.26
N ASP A 16 19.84 7.14 9.09
CA ASP A 16 21.29 7.10 8.91
C ASP A 16 21.65 7.36 7.44
N MET A 17 22.30 8.48 7.17
CA MET A 17 22.75 8.87 5.83
C MET A 17 23.86 7.97 5.26
N SER A 18 24.59 7.23 6.09
CA SER A 18 25.61 6.28 5.61
C SER A 18 25.04 5.12 4.79
N LEU A 19 23.72 4.90 4.87
CA LEU A 19 23.02 3.87 4.10
C LEU A 19 22.68 4.27 2.66
N ALA A 20 22.95 5.53 2.27
CA ALA A 20 22.54 6.08 0.97
C ALA A 20 23.12 5.31 -0.23
N GLU A 21 24.39 4.91 -0.17
CA GLU A 21 25.03 4.16 -1.25
C GLU A 21 24.39 2.78 -1.44
N TRP A 22 24.07 2.09 -0.37
CA TRP A 22 23.35 0.83 -0.42
C TRP A 22 21.95 1.04 -1.03
N GLY A 23 21.20 2.02 -0.51
CA GLY A 23 19.88 2.37 -1.05
C GLY A 23 19.91 2.65 -2.55
N ARG A 24 20.91 3.38 -3.04
CA ARG A 24 21.07 3.66 -4.47
C ARG A 24 21.25 2.39 -5.31
N LYS A 25 22.02 1.43 -4.83
CA LYS A 25 22.22 0.15 -5.52
C LYS A 25 20.90 -0.66 -5.61
N GLU A 26 20.13 -0.69 -4.54
CA GLU A 26 18.83 -1.37 -4.56
C GLU A 26 17.78 -0.64 -5.39
N ILE A 27 17.78 0.70 -5.41
CA ILE A 27 16.92 1.48 -6.32
C ILE A 27 17.23 1.13 -7.78
N THR A 28 18.51 1.06 -8.16
CA THR A 28 18.90 0.66 -9.52
C THR A 28 18.44 -0.76 -9.88
N LEU A 29 18.48 -1.67 -8.92
CA LEU A 29 17.93 -3.02 -9.09
C LEU A 29 16.40 -2.99 -9.27
N ALA A 30 15.70 -2.19 -8.48
CA ALA A 30 14.26 -2.05 -8.57
C ALA A 30 13.82 -1.40 -9.90
N GLU A 31 14.55 -0.41 -10.41
CA GLU A 31 14.27 0.22 -11.71
C GLU A 31 14.22 -0.81 -12.85
N ALA A 32 15.10 -1.83 -12.83
CA ALA A 32 15.11 -2.90 -13.83
C ALA A 32 13.82 -3.74 -13.82
N GLU A 33 13.13 -3.81 -12.68
CA GLU A 33 11.90 -4.55 -12.44
C GLU A 33 10.64 -3.65 -12.41
N MET A 34 10.77 -2.36 -12.75
CA MET A 34 9.68 -1.39 -12.73
C MET A 34 9.44 -0.74 -14.10
N PRO A 35 9.10 -1.55 -15.13
CA PRO A 35 9.08 -1.10 -16.53
C PRO A 35 8.06 -0.02 -16.79
N GLY A 36 6.94 0.02 -16.06
CA GLY A 36 5.91 1.05 -16.24
C GLY A 36 6.43 2.43 -15.88
N LEU A 37 7.10 2.60 -14.74
CA LEU A 37 7.69 3.87 -14.34
C LEU A 37 8.83 4.29 -15.28
N MET A 38 9.68 3.35 -15.67
CA MET A 38 10.79 3.64 -16.60
C MET A 38 10.26 4.07 -17.97
N ALA A 39 9.16 3.47 -18.43
CA ALA A 39 8.48 3.88 -19.66
C ALA A 39 7.88 5.30 -19.55
N LEU A 40 7.27 5.65 -18.41
CA LEU A 40 6.78 7.02 -18.18
C LEU A 40 7.90 8.06 -18.16
N ARG A 41 9.05 7.75 -17.53
CA ARG A 41 10.23 8.64 -17.61
C ARG A 41 10.65 8.87 -19.05
N LYS A 42 10.72 7.81 -19.87
CA LYS A 42 11.06 7.91 -21.29
C LYS A 42 10.04 8.70 -22.09
N GLU A 43 8.75 8.52 -21.84
CA GLU A 43 7.67 9.17 -22.58
C GLU A 43 7.51 10.64 -22.20
N TYR A 44 7.54 10.96 -20.91
CA TYR A 44 7.20 12.29 -20.38
C TYR A 44 8.37 13.12 -19.86
N GLY A 45 9.56 12.54 -19.71
CA GLY A 45 10.72 13.25 -19.14
C GLY A 45 11.11 14.51 -19.87
N ALA A 46 10.93 14.55 -21.22
CA ALA A 46 11.21 15.74 -22.01
C ALA A 46 10.12 16.82 -21.90
N SER A 47 8.85 16.41 -21.79
CA SER A 47 7.70 17.33 -21.75
C SER A 47 7.40 17.88 -20.37
N LYS A 48 7.84 17.18 -19.33
CA LYS A 48 7.68 17.53 -17.90
C LYS A 48 6.26 17.96 -17.54
N PRO A 49 5.26 17.07 -17.66
CA PRO A 49 3.85 17.42 -17.45
C PRO A 49 3.56 17.86 -16.00
N LEU A 50 4.44 17.56 -15.04
CA LEU A 50 4.34 17.98 -13.65
C LEU A 50 5.19 19.20 -13.30
N ALA A 51 5.66 19.96 -14.30
CA ALA A 51 6.42 21.19 -14.03
C ALA A 51 5.59 22.19 -13.21
N GLY A 52 6.11 22.58 -12.03
CA GLY A 52 5.41 23.43 -11.06
C GLY A 52 4.48 22.70 -10.10
N ALA A 53 4.32 21.38 -10.23
CA ALA A 53 3.67 20.57 -9.20
C ALA A 53 4.57 20.46 -7.97
N ARG A 54 3.99 20.66 -6.79
CA ARG A 54 4.57 20.41 -5.49
C ARG A 54 3.79 19.29 -4.83
N VAL A 55 4.29 18.06 -5.01
CA VAL A 55 3.64 16.84 -4.56
C VAL A 55 4.10 16.50 -3.16
N ALA A 56 3.19 16.61 -2.19
CA ALA A 56 3.39 16.02 -0.88
C ALA A 56 2.97 14.57 -0.91
N GLY A 57 3.85 13.65 -0.54
CA GLY A 57 3.59 12.22 -0.51
C GLY A 57 3.61 11.65 0.92
N CYS A 58 2.64 10.80 1.22
CA CYS A 58 2.60 9.98 2.43
C CYS A 58 2.28 8.54 2.04
N LEU A 59 3.32 7.75 1.77
CA LEU A 59 3.24 6.36 1.36
C LEU A 59 4.50 5.62 1.83
N HIS A 60 4.40 4.33 2.10
CA HIS A 60 5.51 3.50 2.61
C HIS A 60 6.84 3.84 1.95
N MET A 61 7.83 4.33 2.72
CA MET A 61 9.13 4.74 2.18
C MET A 61 10.03 3.52 1.90
N THR A 62 9.70 2.80 0.84
CA THR A 62 10.43 1.61 0.36
C THR A 62 11.35 1.94 -0.81
N ILE A 63 12.14 0.96 -1.24
CA ILE A 63 12.97 1.07 -2.45
C ILE A 63 12.11 1.35 -3.68
N GLN A 64 10.95 0.70 -3.81
CA GLN A 64 10.02 0.92 -4.92
C GLN A 64 9.44 2.33 -4.90
N THR A 65 9.13 2.85 -3.72
CA THR A 65 8.67 4.23 -3.54
C THR A 65 9.75 5.24 -3.92
N ALA A 66 11.02 4.94 -3.68
CA ALA A 66 12.10 5.78 -4.16
C ALA A 66 12.10 5.93 -5.69
N VAL A 67 11.82 4.83 -6.43
CA VAL A 67 11.67 4.89 -7.90
C VAL A 67 10.48 5.76 -8.31
N LEU A 68 9.33 5.68 -7.58
CA LEU A 68 8.18 6.56 -7.81
C LEU A 68 8.56 8.04 -7.59
N ILE A 69 9.18 8.36 -6.47
CA ILE A 69 9.61 9.73 -6.13
C ILE A 69 10.50 10.30 -7.22
N GLU A 70 11.53 9.58 -7.63
CA GLU A 70 12.44 10.01 -8.69
C GLU A 70 11.74 10.13 -10.04
N THR A 71 10.74 9.29 -10.31
CA THR A 71 9.92 9.42 -11.51
C THR A 71 9.13 10.71 -11.51
N LEU A 72 8.44 11.05 -10.42
CA LEU A 72 7.71 12.33 -10.30
C LEU A 72 8.64 13.53 -10.48
N VAL A 73 9.84 13.49 -9.90
CA VAL A 73 10.86 14.54 -10.05
C VAL A 73 11.34 14.64 -11.51
N GLU A 74 11.60 13.54 -12.18
CA GLU A 74 12.00 13.53 -13.60
C GLU A 74 10.91 14.10 -14.51
N LEU A 75 9.63 13.89 -14.14
CA LEU A 75 8.49 14.48 -14.82
C LEU A 75 8.23 15.96 -14.47
N GLY A 76 9.07 16.55 -13.64
CA GLY A 76 9.10 18.00 -13.36
C GLY A 76 8.51 18.43 -12.01
N ALA A 77 8.05 17.51 -11.16
CA ALA A 77 7.54 17.84 -9.84
C ALA A 77 8.65 18.18 -8.84
N GLU A 78 8.36 19.08 -7.91
CA GLU A 78 9.01 19.12 -6.61
C GLU A 78 8.31 18.13 -5.69
N VAL A 79 9.05 17.35 -4.90
CA VAL A 79 8.49 16.28 -4.06
C VAL A 79 8.99 16.40 -2.63
N THR A 80 8.08 16.23 -1.69
CA THR A 80 8.36 15.98 -0.27
C THR A 80 7.70 14.67 0.13
N TRP A 81 8.31 13.90 1.03
CA TRP A 81 7.82 12.56 1.33
C TRP A 81 7.90 12.18 2.80
N SER A 82 6.88 11.49 3.29
CA SER A 82 6.85 10.77 4.56
C SER A 82 6.34 9.35 4.37
N SER A 83 6.57 8.48 5.34
CA SER A 83 5.95 7.15 5.35
C SER A 83 4.54 7.21 5.94
N CYS A 84 3.66 6.34 5.48
CA CYS A 84 2.31 6.16 6.01
C CYS A 84 2.23 5.09 7.13
N ASN A 85 3.37 4.60 7.62
CA ASN A 85 3.41 3.61 8.69
C ASN A 85 4.76 3.67 9.43
N ILE A 86 4.74 3.59 10.75
CA ILE A 86 5.91 3.75 11.62
C ILE A 86 6.97 2.64 11.48
N PHE A 87 6.64 1.48 10.90
CA PHE A 87 7.57 0.34 10.76
C PHE A 87 7.89 -0.03 9.30
N SER A 88 7.28 0.62 8.30
CA SER A 88 7.41 0.21 6.90
C SER A 88 8.59 0.83 6.16
N THR A 89 9.22 1.87 6.72
CA THR A 89 10.36 2.53 6.06
C THR A 89 11.54 1.57 5.92
N GLN A 90 12.12 1.55 4.72
CA GLN A 90 13.45 1.02 4.46
C GLN A 90 14.46 2.17 4.60
N ASP A 91 15.24 2.19 5.68
CA ASP A 91 16.09 3.34 6.06
C ASP A 91 17.11 3.70 4.97
N HIS A 92 17.61 2.69 4.25
CA HIS A 92 18.53 2.91 3.10
C HIS A 92 17.84 3.55 1.89
N ALA A 93 16.53 3.28 1.67
CA ALA A 93 15.75 3.97 0.64
C ALA A 93 15.58 5.46 0.96
N ALA A 94 15.18 5.76 2.20
CA ALA A 94 15.06 7.14 2.67
C ALA A 94 16.39 7.90 2.59
N ALA A 95 17.49 7.27 3.00
CA ALA A 95 18.83 7.86 2.90
C ALA A 95 19.25 8.16 1.46
N ALA A 96 18.95 7.26 0.51
CA ALA A 96 19.26 7.46 -0.90
C ALA A 96 18.50 8.65 -1.51
N ILE A 97 17.21 8.79 -1.18
CA ILE A 97 16.36 9.92 -1.63
C ILE A 97 16.84 11.23 -1.02
N ALA A 98 17.19 11.25 0.27
CA ALA A 98 17.79 12.43 0.92
C ALA A 98 19.11 12.82 0.28
N ALA A 99 19.97 11.85 -0.04
CA ALA A 99 21.25 12.09 -0.73
C ALA A 99 21.08 12.60 -2.17
N ALA A 100 19.97 12.29 -2.83
CA ALA A 100 19.59 12.85 -4.12
C ALA A 100 19.07 14.30 -4.04
N GLY A 101 18.97 14.88 -2.83
CA GLY A 101 18.52 16.25 -2.60
C GLY A 101 16.99 16.40 -2.55
N ILE A 102 16.25 15.31 -2.40
CA ILE A 102 14.80 15.30 -2.29
C ILE A 102 14.41 15.26 -0.80
N SER A 103 13.43 16.09 -0.42
CA SER A 103 12.99 16.19 0.97
C SER A 103 12.23 14.94 1.40
N VAL A 104 12.77 14.19 2.36
CA VAL A 104 12.17 12.98 2.90
C VAL A 104 12.27 12.97 4.42
N TYR A 105 11.17 12.61 5.08
CA TYR A 105 11.04 12.56 6.53
C TYR A 105 10.50 11.18 6.92
N ALA A 106 11.39 10.18 7.05
CA ALA A 106 10.99 8.80 7.32
C ALA A 106 12.15 7.97 7.90
N TRP A 107 11.84 7.14 8.89
CA TRP A 107 12.72 6.09 9.40
C TRP A 107 11.90 4.97 10.04
N LYS A 108 12.47 3.79 10.09
CA LYS A 108 11.82 2.63 10.73
C LYS A 108 11.85 2.76 12.25
N GLY A 109 10.70 2.58 12.90
CA GLY A 109 10.56 2.64 14.35
C GLY A 109 10.32 4.06 14.88
N GLN A 110 9.58 4.88 14.14
CA GLN A 110 9.08 6.17 14.62
C GLN A 110 8.10 6.00 15.79
N THR A 111 8.03 6.99 16.68
CA THR A 111 6.88 7.15 17.57
C THR A 111 5.70 7.77 16.82
N GLU A 112 4.51 7.74 17.41
CA GLU A 112 3.32 8.36 16.80
C GLU A 112 3.49 9.89 16.65
N GLU A 113 4.15 10.56 17.61
CA GLU A 113 4.47 11.98 17.53
C GLU A 113 5.47 12.30 16.42
N GLU A 114 6.49 11.45 16.25
CA GLU A 114 7.47 11.57 15.16
C GLU A 114 6.81 11.34 13.80
N PHE A 115 5.90 10.38 13.71
CA PHE A 115 5.12 10.10 12.50
C PHE A 115 4.26 11.30 12.10
N ASP A 116 3.48 11.88 13.03
CA ASP A 116 2.66 13.07 12.79
C ASP A 116 3.53 14.27 12.36
N TRP A 117 4.66 14.48 13.04
CA TRP A 117 5.62 15.51 12.67
C TRP A 117 6.17 15.31 11.25
N CYS A 118 6.49 14.08 10.85
CA CYS A 118 7.02 13.79 9.51
C CYS A 118 6.01 14.13 8.41
N ILE A 119 4.74 13.81 8.60
CA ILE A 119 3.68 14.19 7.65
C ILE A 119 3.58 15.71 7.58
N GLU A 120 3.60 16.42 8.71
CA GLU A 120 3.53 17.88 8.75
C GLU A 120 4.69 18.55 7.97
N GLN A 121 5.89 17.96 8.00
CA GLN A 121 7.04 18.50 7.24
C GLN A 121 6.83 18.43 5.72
N THR A 122 5.99 17.54 5.21
CA THR A 122 5.73 17.43 3.77
C THR A 122 4.87 18.55 3.20
N LEU A 123 4.19 19.32 4.05
CA LEU A 123 3.22 20.34 3.62
C LEU A 123 3.87 21.56 2.96
N PHE A 124 5.15 21.82 3.24
CA PHE A 124 5.83 23.04 2.81
C PHE A 124 7.20 22.74 2.17
N PHE A 125 7.45 23.39 1.05
CA PHE A 125 8.60 23.16 0.19
C PHE A 125 9.66 24.26 0.36
N GLY A 126 10.91 23.85 0.56
CA GLY A 126 12.07 24.72 0.62
C GLY A 126 12.07 25.73 1.78
N GLU A 127 13.11 26.55 1.86
CA GLU A 127 13.24 27.60 2.87
C GLU A 127 12.11 28.64 2.79
N GLY A 128 11.61 28.88 1.57
CA GLY A 128 10.49 29.80 1.31
C GLY A 128 9.12 29.29 1.76
N LYS A 129 9.05 28.07 2.28
CA LYS A 129 7.82 27.43 2.78
C LYS A 129 6.65 27.54 1.80
N GLN A 130 6.89 27.26 0.52
CA GLN A 130 5.83 27.21 -0.47
C GLN A 130 4.89 26.01 -0.16
N PRO A 131 3.57 26.19 -0.11
CA PRO A 131 2.67 25.10 0.22
C PRO A 131 2.59 24.06 -0.90
N LEU A 132 2.24 22.83 -0.52
CA LEU A 132 1.91 21.78 -1.49
C LEU A 132 0.79 22.24 -2.43
N ASN A 133 0.72 21.65 -3.62
CA ASN A 133 -0.40 21.84 -4.53
C ASN A 133 -0.95 20.53 -5.12
N MET A 134 -0.37 19.39 -4.74
CA MET A 134 -0.83 18.03 -5.06
C MET A 134 -0.62 17.11 -3.86
N ILE A 135 -1.50 16.15 -3.67
CA ILE A 135 -1.42 15.12 -2.63
C ILE A 135 -1.34 13.73 -3.25
N LEU A 136 -0.38 12.93 -2.78
CA LEU A 136 -0.31 11.49 -3.03
C LEU A 136 -0.32 10.79 -1.67
N ASP A 137 -1.38 10.03 -1.37
CA ASP A 137 -1.60 9.49 -0.03
C ASP A 137 -1.83 7.97 -0.05
N ASP A 138 -1.57 7.34 1.08
CA ASP A 138 -1.78 5.93 1.31
C ASP A 138 -2.36 5.73 2.73
N GLY A 139 -3.68 5.62 2.79
CA GLY A 139 -4.44 5.49 4.02
C GLY A 139 -5.14 6.77 4.49
N GLY A 140 -4.84 7.91 3.88
CA GLY A 140 -5.56 9.17 4.08
C GLY A 140 -5.05 10.03 5.26
N ASP A 141 -3.89 9.74 5.84
CA ASP A 141 -3.40 10.49 7.00
C ASP A 141 -2.90 11.90 6.62
N LEU A 142 -2.18 12.03 5.50
CA LEU A 142 -1.78 13.33 4.95
C LEU A 142 -3.01 14.14 4.51
N THR A 143 -3.93 13.52 3.81
CA THR A 143 -5.19 14.14 3.36
C THR A 143 -5.99 14.67 4.55
N ASN A 144 -6.19 13.85 5.59
CA ASN A 144 -6.91 14.27 6.78
C ASN A 144 -6.17 15.38 7.54
N MET A 145 -4.85 15.31 7.66
CA MET A 145 -4.05 16.38 8.25
C MET A 145 -4.29 17.70 7.53
N VAL A 146 -4.23 17.72 6.20
CA VAL A 146 -4.46 18.94 5.40
C VAL A 146 -5.89 19.43 5.59
N LEU A 147 -6.89 18.59 5.45
CA LEU A 147 -8.30 19.01 5.49
C LEU A 147 -8.77 19.46 6.88
N ASP A 148 -8.24 18.85 7.93
CA ASP A 148 -8.72 19.09 9.29
C ASP A 148 -7.84 20.10 10.06
N ARG A 149 -6.53 20.18 9.77
CA ARG A 149 -5.58 21.03 10.53
C ARG A 149 -5.04 22.20 9.72
N TYR A 150 -5.04 22.13 8.37
CA TYR A 150 -4.49 23.14 7.46
C TYR A 150 -5.47 23.50 6.33
N PRO A 151 -6.76 23.78 6.62
CA PRO A 151 -7.78 24.00 5.58
C PRO A 151 -7.48 25.19 4.67
N GLU A 152 -6.63 26.14 5.10
CA GLU A 152 -6.19 27.27 4.29
C GLU A 152 -5.34 26.86 3.08
N LEU A 153 -4.73 25.68 3.10
CA LEU A 153 -3.93 25.16 1.98
C LEU A 153 -4.78 24.61 0.83
N VAL A 154 -6.01 24.20 1.13
CA VAL A 154 -6.92 23.50 0.20
C VAL A 154 -7.12 24.25 -1.12
N ALA A 155 -7.27 25.57 -1.08
CA ALA A 155 -7.50 26.40 -2.27
C ALA A 155 -6.38 26.29 -3.32
N GLY A 156 -5.15 25.95 -2.89
CA GLY A 156 -3.98 25.77 -3.76
C GLY A 156 -3.88 24.39 -4.38
N ILE A 157 -4.56 23.37 -3.84
CA ILE A 157 -4.38 21.96 -4.18
C ILE A 157 -5.21 21.60 -5.41
N GLY A 158 -4.59 20.89 -6.37
CA GLY A 158 -5.23 20.45 -7.62
C GLY A 158 -6.01 19.15 -7.48
N GLY A 159 -5.63 18.29 -6.53
CA GLY A 159 -6.30 17.02 -6.29
C GLY A 159 -5.49 16.06 -5.44
N ILE A 160 -6.10 14.91 -5.17
CA ILE A 160 -5.61 13.83 -4.31
C ILE A 160 -5.54 12.55 -5.14
N SER A 161 -4.47 11.77 -5.05
CA SER A 161 -4.46 10.36 -5.45
C SER A 161 -4.25 9.47 -4.23
N GLU A 162 -5.09 8.43 -4.08
CA GLU A 162 -5.12 7.56 -2.91
C GLU A 162 -4.83 6.11 -3.31
N GLU A 163 -3.86 5.51 -2.61
CA GLU A 163 -3.31 4.18 -2.92
C GLU A 163 -4.16 3.03 -2.41
N THR A 164 -4.78 3.15 -1.24
CA THR A 164 -5.28 1.97 -0.52
C THR A 164 -6.76 2.07 -0.14
N THR A 165 -7.38 0.90 0.02
CA THR A 165 -8.80 0.74 0.36
C THR A 165 -9.25 1.61 1.54
N THR A 166 -8.42 1.74 2.57
CA THR A 166 -8.80 2.49 3.78
C THR A 166 -8.86 3.99 3.53
N GLY A 167 -7.87 4.55 2.83
CA GLY A 167 -7.89 5.96 2.46
C GLY A 167 -9.05 6.27 1.51
N VAL A 168 -9.29 5.38 0.54
CA VAL A 168 -10.46 5.46 -0.34
C VAL A 168 -11.78 5.47 0.43
N HIS A 169 -11.92 4.62 1.46
CA HIS A 169 -13.10 4.62 2.33
C HIS A 169 -13.29 5.98 3.02
N ARG A 170 -12.23 6.55 3.57
CA ARG A 170 -12.25 7.90 4.19
C ARG A 170 -12.63 8.99 3.19
N LEU A 171 -12.16 8.91 1.95
CA LEU A 171 -12.53 9.86 0.88
C LEU A 171 -14.01 9.75 0.52
N TYR A 172 -14.55 8.54 0.36
CA TYR A 172 -15.99 8.34 0.12
C TYR A 172 -16.84 8.82 1.29
N GLU A 173 -16.42 8.59 2.52
CA GLU A 173 -17.11 9.11 3.71
C GLU A 173 -17.17 10.64 3.69
N ARG A 174 -16.05 11.32 3.39
CA ARG A 174 -16.02 12.78 3.23
C ARG A 174 -16.90 13.26 2.07
N MET A 175 -16.89 12.55 0.95
CA MET A 175 -17.73 12.88 -0.21
C MET A 175 -19.23 12.79 0.14
N ILE A 176 -19.66 11.70 0.78
CA ILE A 176 -21.05 11.50 1.21
C ILE A 176 -21.49 12.55 2.21
N ASN A 177 -20.60 12.94 3.12
CA ASN A 177 -20.86 13.98 4.14
C ASN A 177 -20.74 15.41 3.59
N GLY A 178 -20.39 15.60 2.31
CA GLY A 178 -20.20 16.92 1.69
C GLY A 178 -18.98 17.68 2.23
N THR A 179 -17.98 16.97 2.77
CA THR A 179 -16.76 17.54 3.37
C THR A 179 -15.48 17.23 2.56
N LEU A 180 -15.62 16.73 1.33
CA LEU A 180 -14.50 16.55 0.40
C LEU A 180 -14.39 17.81 -0.49
N PRO A 181 -13.41 18.70 -0.26
CA PRO A 181 -13.28 19.96 -0.99
C PRO A 181 -12.44 19.87 -2.26
N LEU A 182 -11.94 18.69 -2.62
CA LEU A 182 -10.99 18.45 -3.70
C LEU A 182 -11.41 17.24 -4.54
N PRO A 183 -11.08 17.19 -5.84
CA PRO A 183 -11.18 15.97 -6.61
C PRO A 183 -10.18 14.94 -6.12
N ALA A 184 -10.58 13.67 -6.09
CA ALA A 184 -9.71 12.58 -5.70
C ALA A 184 -9.76 11.42 -6.71
N ILE A 185 -8.60 10.89 -7.10
CA ILE A 185 -8.51 9.64 -7.86
C ILE A 185 -8.22 8.49 -6.90
N ASN A 186 -9.15 7.56 -6.86
CA ASN A 186 -9.03 6.27 -6.19
C ASN A 186 -8.19 5.35 -7.07
N VAL A 187 -6.89 5.29 -6.78
CA VAL A 187 -5.96 4.40 -7.49
C VAL A 187 -6.17 2.95 -7.08
N ASN A 188 -6.58 2.69 -5.82
CA ASN A 188 -6.79 1.33 -5.35
C ASN A 188 -7.73 0.51 -6.22
N ASP A 189 -8.78 1.13 -6.77
CA ASP A 189 -9.81 0.44 -7.56
C ASP A 189 -9.53 0.45 -9.07
N SER A 190 -8.42 1.04 -9.52
CA SER A 190 -7.88 0.76 -10.84
C SER A 190 -7.63 -0.74 -10.98
N VAL A 191 -8.01 -1.34 -12.10
CA VAL A 191 -7.88 -2.80 -12.27
C VAL A 191 -6.43 -3.25 -12.22
N THR A 192 -5.54 -2.49 -12.85
CA THR A 192 -4.09 -2.75 -12.84
C THR A 192 -3.43 -2.50 -11.49
N LYS A 193 -4.14 -1.92 -10.51
CA LYS A 193 -3.72 -1.86 -9.11
C LYS A 193 -4.37 -2.99 -8.30
N SER A 194 -5.69 -3.01 -8.15
CA SER A 194 -6.39 -3.93 -7.25
C SER A 194 -6.19 -5.41 -7.59
N LYS A 195 -6.19 -5.76 -8.88
CA LYS A 195 -6.03 -7.15 -9.32
C LYS A 195 -4.56 -7.60 -9.39
N PHE A 196 -3.62 -6.67 -9.26
CA PHE A 196 -2.18 -6.93 -9.30
C PHE A 196 -1.54 -6.76 -7.92
N ASP A 197 -1.52 -5.57 -7.38
CA ASP A 197 -0.96 -5.25 -6.06
C ASP A 197 -1.64 -6.07 -4.96
N ASN A 198 -2.93 -5.88 -4.77
CA ASN A 198 -3.64 -6.50 -3.66
C ASN A 198 -3.62 -8.04 -3.75
N LYS A 199 -3.61 -8.61 -4.98
CA LYS A 199 -3.63 -10.05 -5.20
C LYS A 199 -2.23 -10.63 -5.36
N TYR A 200 -1.49 -10.23 -6.39
CA TYR A 200 -0.17 -10.81 -6.67
C TYR A 200 0.90 -10.32 -5.70
N GLY A 201 0.82 -9.07 -5.24
CA GLY A 201 1.70 -8.56 -4.21
C GLY A 201 1.60 -9.36 -2.92
N CYS A 202 0.38 -9.63 -2.44
CA CYS A 202 0.17 -10.48 -1.25
C CYS A 202 0.53 -11.95 -1.52
N LYS A 203 0.36 -12.43 -2.77
CA LYS A 203 0.78 -13.78 -3.15
C LYS A 203 2.29 -13.97 -3.01
N GLU A 204 3.09 -12.99 -3.37
CA GLU A 204 4.55 -13.06 -3.20
C GLU A 204 4.96 -12.79 -1.74
N SER A 205 4.42 -11.77 -1.10
CA SER A 205 4.92 -11.22 0.16
C SER A 205 4.43 -11.94 1.43
N ALA A 206 3.28 -12.62 1.42
CA ALA A 206 2.71 -13.22 2.63
C ALA A 206 3.59 -14.33 3.20
N VAL A 207 3.97 -15.31 2.38
CA VAL A 207 4.85 -16.42 2.81
C VAL A 207 6.27 -15.94 3.07
N ASP A 208 6.77 -14.98 2.27
CA ASP A 208 8.10 -14.40 2.48
C ASP A 208 8.21 -13.79 3.88
N ALA A 209 7.24 -13.00 4.29
CA ALA A 209 7.22 -12.38 5.62
C ALA A 209 7.19 -13.41 6.75
N VAL A 210 6.29 -14.39 6.67
CA VAL A 210 6.18 -15.42 7.71
C VAL A 210 7.45 -16.28 7.79
N ARG A 211 8.07 -16.60 6.66
CA ARG A 211 9.35 -17.35 6.63
C ARG A 211 10.48 -16.55 7.25
N ARG A 212 10.67 -15.28 6.86
CA ARG A 212 11.70 -14.42 7.46
C ARG A 212 11.52 -14.24 8.96
N ALA A 213 10.26 -14.09 9.40
CA ALA A 213 9.95 -13.95 10.82
C ALA A 213 10.23 -15.22 11.64
N THR A 214 9.91 -16.40 11.09
CA THR A 214 9.76 -17.62 11.91
C THR A 214 10.61 -18.80 11.47
N ASP A 215 11.17 -18.77 10.26
CA ASP A 215 11.83 -19.91 9.60
C ASP A 215 10.98 -21.19 9.53
N LEU A 216 9.64 -21.07 9.65
CA LEU A 216 8.72 -22.19 9.59
C LEU A 216 8.65 -22.80 8.19
N MET A 217 8.64 -24.14 8.15
CA MET A 217 8.26 -24.87 6.95
C MET A 217 6.75 -24.74 6.75
N MET A 218 6.34 -24.21 5.61
CA MET A 218 4.91 -24.02 5.29
C MET A 218 4.22 -25.34 4.91
N ALA A 219 4.93 -26.23 4.25
CA ALA A 219 4.37 -27.51 3.80
C ALA A 219 3.75 -28.30 4.96
N GLY A 220 2.50 -28.76 4.78
CA GLY A 220 1.76 -29.50 5.77
C GLY A 220 1.13 -28.70 6.91
N LYS A 221 1.48 -27.41 7.09
CA LYS A 221 0.83 -26.54 8.09
C LYS A 221 -0.63 -26.27 7.71
N VAL A 222 -1.47 -26.12 8.72
CA VAL A 222 -2.82 -25.60 8.55
C VAL A 222 -2.78 -24.09 8.72
N VAL A 223 -3.16 -23.37 7.68
CA VAL A 223 -3.18 -21.90 7.67
C VAL A 223 -4.62 -21.43 7.54
N VAL A 224 -5.07 -20.59 8.46
CA VAL A 224 -6.35 -19.92 8.39
C VAL A 224 -6.12 -18.54 7.78
N VAL A 225 -6.77 -18.27 6.65
CA VAL A 225 -6.79 -16.94 6.02
C VAL A 225 -8.19 -16.35 6.23
N ALA A 226 -8.26 -15.26 6.97
CA ALA A 226 -9.53 -14.55 7.21
C ALA A 226 -9.75 -13.48 6.13
N GLY A 227 -10.78 -13.65 5.33
CA GLY A 227 -11.11 -12.83 4.16
C GLY A 227 -10.70 -13.49 2.83
N TYR A 228 -11.52 -13.30 1.78
CA TYR A 228 -11.24 -13.79 0.42
C TYR A 228 -11.55 -12.73 -0.66
N GLY A 229 -11.32 -11.46 -0.32
CA GLY A 229 -11.15 -10.37 -1.29
C GLY A 229 -9.84 -10.52 -2.06
N ASP A 230 -9.38 -9.50 -2.78
CA ASP A 230 -8.14 -9.61 -3.58
C ASP A 230 -6.92 -9.95 -2.72
N VAL A 231 -6.76 -9.31 -1.56
CA VAL A 231 -5.69 -9.61 -0.59
C VAL A 231 -5.79 -11.05 -0.07
N GLY A 232 -6.97 -11.48 0.34
CA GLY A 232 -7.20 -12.84 0.84
C GLY A 232 -6.95 -13.91 -0.21
N LYS A 233 -7.35 -13.67 -1.48
CA LYS A 233 -7.07 -14.57 -2.63
C LYS A 233 -5.57 -14.74 -2.85
N GLY A 234 -4.83 -13.64 -2.86
CA GLY A 234 -3.38 -13.66 -2.99
C GLY A 234 -2.72 -14.41 -1.83
N THR A 235 -3.09 -14.07 -0.60
CA THR A 235 -2.57 -14.68 0.62
C THR A 235 -2.84 -16.19 0.68
N ALA A 236 -4.07 -16.62 0.40
CA ALA A 236 -4.43 -18.04 0.36
C ALA A 236 -3.63 -18.80 -0.71
N ALA A 237 -3.48 -18.20 -1.90
CA ALA A 237 -2.66 -18.78 -2.98
C ALA A 237 -1.17 -18.87 -2.60
N SER A 238 -0.63 -17.87 -1.88
CA SER A 238 0.74 -17.85 -1.37
C SER A 238 1.02 -19.06 -0.47
N PHE A 239 0.21 -19.24 0.56
CA PHE A 239 0.36 -20.36 1.50
C PHE A 239 0.13 -21.72 0.85
N ARG A 240 -0.91 -21.84 -0.02
CA ARG A 240 -1.16 -23.08 -0.75
C ARG A 240 -0.01 -23.43 -1.72
N GLY A 241 0.53 -22.43 -2.43
CA GLY A 241 1.69 -22.59 -3.30
C GLY A 241 2.95 -23.06 -2.55
N ALA A 242 3.08 -22.71 -1.29
CA ALA A 242 4.15 -23.20 -0.41
C ALA A 242 3.85 -24.57 0.25
N GLY A 243 2.74 -25.24 -0.12
CA GLY A 243 2.37 -26.58 0.36
C GLY A 243 1.56 -26.59 1.65
N ALA A 244 1.05 -25.46 2.12
CA ALA A 244 0.16 -25.39 3.27
C ALA A 244 -1.26 -25.89 2.93
N ARG A 245 -1.98 -26.36 3.96
CA ARG A 245 -3.41 -26.66 3.91
C ARG A 245 -4.18 -25.42 4.37
N VAL A 246 -4.80 -24.72 3.43
CA VAL A 246 -5.44 -23.43 3.69
C VAL A 246 -6.93 -23.63 4.00
N ILE A 247 -7.40 -22.99 5.06
CA ILE A 247 -8.80 -22.81 5.42
C ILE A 247 -9.10 -21.31 5.28
N VAL A 248 -10.15 -20.98 4.54
CA VAL A 248 -10.62 -19.60 4.37
C VAL A 248 -11.81 -19.34 5.30
N THR A 249 -11.87 -18.16 5.89
CA THR A 249 -13.06 -17.66 6.57
C THR A 249 -13.57 -16.43 5.84
N GLU A 250 -14.89 -16.33 5.63
CA GLU A 250 -15.49 -15.26 4.81
C GLU A 250 -16.93 -14.97 5.24
N ILE A 251 -17.35 -13.71 5.07
CA ILE A 251 -18.74 -13.28 5.33
C ILE A 251 -19.52 -13.05 4.04
N ASP A 252 -18.83 -12.67 2.95
CA ASP A 252 -19.44 -12.47 1.64
C ASP A 252 -19.71 -13.82 0.97
N PRO A 253 -20.98 -14.13 0.63
CA PRO A 253 -21.31 -15.43 0.04
C PRO A 253 -20.71 -15.63 -1.35
N ILE A 254 -20.45 -14.58 -2.12
CA ILE A 254 -19.80 -14.66 -3.44
C ILE A 254 -18.33 -15.02 -3.27
N CYS A 255 -17.62 -14.31 -2.39
CA CYS A 255 -16.21 -14.60 -2.09
C CYS A 255 -16.05 -15.99 -1.46
N ALA A 256 -16.96 -16.40 -0.57
CA ALA A 256 -16.96 -17.74 0.00
C ALA A 256 -17.18 -18.84 -1.05
N LEU A 257 -18.09 -18.61 -1.99
CA LEU A 257 -18.32 -19.54 -3.11
C LEU A 257 -17.09 -19.61 -4.03
N GLN A 258 -16.45 -18.48 -4.35
CA GLN A 258 -15.20 -18.45 -5.12
C GLN A 258 -14.09 -19.25 -4.41
N ALA A 259 -13.91 -19.05 -3.10
CA ALA A 259 -12.93 -19.79 -2.32
C ALA A 259 -13.16 -21.31 -2.39
N ALA A 260 -14.42 -21.75 -2.29
CA ALA A 260 -14.78 -23.16 -2.41
C ALA A 260 -14.51 -23.71 -3.82
N MET A 261 -14.83 -22.94 -4.88
CA MET A 261 -14.54 -23.34 -6.27
C MET A 261 -13.04 -23.38 -6.55
N ASP A 262 -12.25 -22.51 -5.92
CA ASP A 262 -10.79 -22.52 -5.98
C ASP A 262 -10.16 -23.68 -5.17
N GLY A 263 -10.98 -24.51 -4.52
CA GLY A 263 -10.58 -25.73 -3.82
C GLY A 263 -10.11 -25.50 -2.38
N TYR A 264 -10.50 -24.39 -1.75
CA TYR A 264 -10.24 -24.16 -0.33
C TYR A 264 -11.38 -24.70 0.55
N GLU A 265 -11.04 -25.16 1.73
CA GLU A 265 -12.00 -25.41 2.79
C GLU A 265 -12.49 -24.07 3.34
N VAL A 266 -13.80 -23.81 3.35
CA VAL A 266 -14.40 -22.58 3.90
C VAL A 266 -15.11 -22.91 5.21
N LYS A 267 -14.73 -22.25 6.31
CA LYS A 267 -15.26 -22.49 7.65
C LYS A 267 -15.52 -21.18 8.42
N LYS A 268 -16.32 -21.27 9.45
CA LYS A 268 -16.39 -20.20 10.47
C LYS A 268 -15.08 -20.14 11.24
N MET A 269 -14.69 -18.95 11.69
CA MET A 269 -13.45 -18.71 12.42
C MET A 269 -13.31 -19.66 13.63
N ASP A 270 -14.34 -19.81 14.43
CA ASP A 270 -14.36 -20.68 15.61
C ASP A 270 -14.05 -22.16 15.30
N ASN A 271 -14.40 -22.63 14.11
CA ASN A 271 -14.15 -24.00 13.67
C ASN A 271 -12.76 -24.17 13.01
N ALA A 272 -12.17 -23.08 12.56
CA ALA A 272 -10.87 -23.05 11.89
C ALA A 272 -9.71 -22.88 12.88
N ILE A 273 -9.83 -21.97 13.83
CA ILE A 273 -8.78 -21.57 14.79
C ILE A 273 -8.18 -22.76 15.56
N PRO A 274 -8.94 -23.71 16.13
CA PRO A 274 -8.33 -24.82 16.88
C PRO A 274 -7.42 -25.71 16.04
N ARG A 275 -7.53 -25.64 14.70
CA ARG A 275 -6.75 -26.42 13.77
C ARG A 275 -5.51 -25.66 13.26
N ALA A 276 -5.50 -24.34 13.39
CA ALA A 276 -4.50 -23.48 12.80
C ALA A 276 -3.09 -23.67 13.38
N ASN A 277 -2.09 -23.65 12.51
CA ASN A 277 -0.70 -23.40 12.88
C ASN A 277 -0.34 -21.93 12.62
N ILE A 278 -1.00 -21.33 11.64
CA ILE A 278 -0.83 -19.92 11.27
C ILE A 278 -2.23 -19.34 11.05
N VAL A 279 -2.46 -18.14 11.56
CA VAL A 279 -3.66 -17.32 11.32
C VAL A 279 -3.20 -16.03 10.68
N CYS A 280 -3.72 -15.74 9.48
CA CYS A 280 -3.43 -14.51 8.76
C CYS A 280 -4.73 -13.78 8.43
N THR A 281 -4.88 -12.55 8.94
CA THR A 281 -6.06 -11.72 8.67
C THR A 281 -5.86 -10.85 7.43
N ALA A 282 -6.91 -10.67 6.64
CA ALA A 282 -6.91 -10.00 5.34
C ALA A 282 -8.29 -9.42 4.99
N THR A 283 -9.03 -8.93 5.99
CA THR A 283 -10.43 -8.54 5.82
C THR A 283 -10.66 -7.05 5.62
N GLY A 284 -9.69 -6.20 6.01
CA GLY A 284 -9.87 -4.75 6.08
C GLY A 284 -10.91 -4.30 7.12
N ASN A 285 -11.29 -5.18 8.04
CA ASN A 285 -12.25 -4.90 9.11
C ASN A 285 -11.53 -4.90 10.47
N LYS A 286 -12.27 -4.87 11.56
CA LYS A 286 -11.72 -4.85 12.92
C LYS A 286 -12.17 -6.08 13.73
N ASN A 287 -11.39 -6.42 14.77
CA ASN A 287 -11.73 -7.46 15.74
C ASN A 287 -12.04 -8.82 15.12
N ILE A 288 -11.25 -9.22 14.14
CA ILE A 288 -11.36 -10.55 13.49
C ILE A 288 -10.78 -11.63 14.38
N VAL A 289 -9.60 -11.38 14.98
CA VAL A 289 -9.02 -12.23 16.02
C VAL A 289 -9.20 -11.52 17.36
N THR A 290 -10.03 -12.12 18.23
CA THR A 290 -10.38 -11.57 19.55
C THR A 290 -10.02 -12.55 20.66
N GLU A 291 -10.28 -12.16 21.93
CA GLU A 291 -10.08 -12.98 23.13
C GLU A 291 -10.45 -14.44 22.92
N ARG A 292 -11.69 -14.73 22.48
CA ARG A 292 -12.18 -16.10 22.31
C ARG A 292 -11.32 -16.91 21.34
N HIS A 293 -10.80 -16.26 20.29
CA HIS A 293 -9.97 -16.92 19.29
C HIS A 293 -8.57 -17.22 19.86
N PHE A 294 -7.96 -16.27 20.59
CA PHE A 294 -6.69 -16.48 21.25
C PHE A 294 -6.73 -17.65 22.23
N ARG A 295 -7.80 -17.78 23.03
CA ARG A 295 -7.99 -18.90 23.97
C ARG A 295 -8.20 -20.25 23.28
N MET A 296 -8.66 -20.27 22.03
CA MET A 296 -8.87 -21.47 21.22
C MET A 296 -7.66 -21.92 20.43
N MET A 297 -6.62 -21.08 20.35
CA MET A 297 -5.39 -21.38 19.63
C MET A 297 -4.60 -22.47 20.35
N LYS A 298 -4.00 -23.34 19.57
CA LYS A 298 -3.05 -24.32 20.12
C LYS A 298 -1.67 -23.69 20.35
N ASP A 299 -0.86 -24.37 21.14
CA ASP A 299 0.52 -23.95 21.41
C ASP A 299 1.32 -23.69 20.12
N LYS A 300 2.12 -22.64 20.12
CA LYS A 300 2.96 -22.15 19.01
C LYS A 300 2.18 -21.73 17.74
N THR A 301 0.90 -21.38 17.88
CA THR A 301 0.18 -20.76 16.76
C THR A 301 0.79 -19.40 16.45
N VAL A 302 1.07 -19.16 15.17
CA VAL A 302 1.54 -17.85 14.65
C VAL A 302 0.34 -17.02 14.20
N VAL A 303 0.26 -15.77 14.63
CA VAL A 303 -0.80 -14.83 14.28
C VAL A 303 -0.19 -13.62 13.58
N CYS A 304 -0.72 -13.27 12.43
CA CYS A 304 -0.27 -12.12 11.64
C CYS A 304 -1.43 -11.47 10.88
N ASN A 305 -1.21 -10.26 10.43
CA ASN A 305 -2.13 -9.49 9.62
C ASN A 305 -1.43 -9.02 8.33
N ILE A 306 -2.13 -9.06 7.22
CA ILE A 306 -1.67 -8.49 5.93
C ILE A 306 -2.63 -7.40 5.43
N GLY A 307 -3.67 -7.08 6.20
CA GLY A 307 -4.52 -5.91 5.98
C GLY A 307 -3.80 -4.61 6.37
N HIS A 308 -4.24 -3.50 5.83
CA HIS A 308 -3.54 -2.20 5.99
C HIS A 308 -3.41 -1.76 7.46
N PHE A 309 -4.45 -1.92 8.28
CA PHE A 309 -4.45 -1.51 9.68
C PHE A 309 -4.28 -2.66 10.67
N ASP A 310 -3.83 -2.31 11.86
CA ASP A 310 -3.53 -3.21 12.98
C ASP A 310 -4.74 -3.60 13.86
N ASN A 311 -5.95 -3.21 13.47
CA ASN A 311 -7.17 -3.41 14.25
C ASN A 311 -7.92 -4.72 13.95
N GLU A 312 -7.45 -5.53 13.00
CA GLU A 312 -8.02 -6.86 12.71
C GLU A 312 -7.73 -7.85 13.85
N ILE A 313 -6.60 -7.69 14.53
CA ILE A 313 -6.20 -8.47 15.69
C ILE A 313 -6.34 -7.60 16.93
N ASP A 314 -7.09 -8.06 17.94
CA ASP A 314 -7.31 -7.30 19.18
C ASP A 314 -6.05 -7.30 20.06
N MET A 315 -5.04 -6.55 19.61
CA MET A 315 -3.78 -6.35 20.34
C MET A 315 -3.99 -5.59 21.64
N ALA A 316 -5.01 -4.72 21.72
CA ALA A 316 -5.32 -3.98 22.94
C ALA A 316 -5.74 -4.92 24.06
N TRP A 317 -6.63 -5.87 23.77
CA TRP A 317 -7.00 -6.92 24.74
C TRP A 317 -5.79 -7.79 25.11
N LEU A 318 -5.03 -8.24 24.11
CA LEU A 318 -3.87 -9.11 24.33
C LEU A 318 -2.83 -8.45 25.23
N ASN A 319 -2.45 -7.22 24.94
CA ASN A 319 -1.48 -6.47 25.74
C ASN A 319 -1.99 -6.16 27.15
N LYS A 320 -3.28 -5.83 27.30
CA LYS A 320 -3.89 -5.56 28.61
C LYS A 320 -3.88 -6.79 29.52
N ASN A 321 -4.19 -7.97 28.98
CA ASN A 321 -4.41 -9.18 29.78
C ASN A 321 -3.16 -10.06 29.87
N TYR A 322 -2.33 -10.12 28.82
CA TYR A 322 -1.16 -10.99 28.70
C TYR A 322 0.14 -10.25 28.37
N GLY A 323 0.14 -8.91 28.33
CA GLY A 323 1.35 -8.14 28.08
C GLY A 323 2.48 -8.39 29.08
N HIS A 324 2.14 -8.82 30.33
CA HIS A 324 3.13 -9.22 31.35
C HIS A 324 3.85 -10.53 30.99
N THR A 325 3.34 -11.31 30.04
CA THR A 325 3.98 -12.54 29.52
C THR A 325 4.73 -12.30 28.22
N LYS A 326 4.60 -11.10 27.63
CA LYS A 326 5.24 -10.75 26.34
C LYS A 326 6.75 -10.93 26.42
N SER A 327 7.29 -11.64 25.45
CA SER A 327 8.73 -11.80 25.24
C SER A 327 9.05 -11.57 23.77
N GLU A 328 9.85 -10.55 23.47
CA GLU A 328 10.37 -10.35 22.11
C GLU A 328 11.42 -11.43 21.81
N ILE A 329 11.15 -12.26 20.80
CA ILE A 329 12.08 -13.30 20.33
C ILE A 329 13.15 -12.68 19.43
N LYS A 330 12.72 -11.82 18.52
CA LYS A 330 13.53 -10.98 17.64
C LYS A 330 12.67 -9.81 17.16
N PRO A 331 13.23 -8.75 16.54
CA PRO A 331 12.44 -7.61 16.11
C PRO A 331 11.18 -8.03 15.32
N GLN A 332 10.02 -7.51 15.71
CA GLN A 332 8.71 -7.79 15.13
C GLN A 332 8.19 -9.22 15.33
N VAL A 333 8.74 -9.99 16.24
CA VAL A 333 8.31 -11.36 16.59
C VAL A 333 8.16 -11.47 18.10
N ASP A 334 6.94 -11.38 18.57
CA ASP A 334 6.57 -11.41 19.97
C ASP A 334 5.90 -12.72 20.36
N LEU A 335 6.27 -13.25 21.52
CA LEU A 335 5.63 -14.41 22.11
C LEU A 335 4.81 -13.99 23.33
N TYR A 336 3.58 -14.47 23.42
CA TYR A 336 2.67 -14.32 24.55
C TYR A 336 2.28 -15.68 25.10
N ASN A 337 2.33 -15.88 26.41
CA ASN A 337 1.80 -17.10 27.03
C ASN A 337 0.36 -16.87 27.46
N ILE A 338 -0.58 -17.55 26.79
CA ILE A 338 -2.01 -17.45 27.04
C ILE A 338 -2.50 -18.77 27.63
N GLU A 339 -2.75 -18.81 28.95
CA GLU A 339 -3.27 -19.99 29.67
C GLU A 339 -2.46 -21.27 29.42
N GLY A 340 -1.13 -21.13 29.27
CA GLY A 340 -0.21 -22.25 29.09
C GLY A 340 0.16 -22.53 27.62
N ASN A 341 -0.50 -21.90 26.64
CA ASN A 341 -0.11 -21.95 25.24
C ASN A 341 0.69 -20.72 24.86
N ASP A 342 1.80 -20.92 24.19
CA ASP A 342 2.61 -19.86 23.63
C ASP A 342 2.07 -19.46 22.25
N ILE A 343 1.68 -18.21 22.09
CA ILE A 343 1.19 -17.64 20.82
C ILE A 343 2.22 -16.66 20.30
N ILE A 344 2.57 -16.77 19.02
CA ILE A 344 3.57 -15.92 18.37
C ILE A 344 2.82 -14.89 17.54
N VAL A 345 3.01 -13.61 17.84
CA VAL A 345 2.40 -12.49 17.12
C VAL A 345 3.47 -11.79 16.29
N LEU A 346 3.21 -11.59 15.01
CA LEU A 346 4.11 -10.92 14.07
C LEU A 346 3.72 -9.46 13.87
N ALA A 347 4.72 -8.60 13.80
CA ALA A 347 4.60 -7.17 13.52
C ALA A 347 3.58 -6.44 14.43
N GLU A 348 3.38 -6.93 15.66
CA GLU A 348 2.38 -6.39 16.60
C GLU A 348 0.96 -6.28 16.00
N GLY A 349 0.59 -7.20 15.10
CA GLY A 349 -0.70 -7.18 14.39
C GLY A 349 -0.78 -6.21 13.20
N ARG A 350 0.28 -5.46 12.92
CA ARG A 350 0.40 -4.59 11.75
C ARG A 350 0.72 -5.38 10.48
N LEU A 351 0.89 -4.69 9.34
CA LEU A 351 1.26 -5.27 8.04
C LEU A 351 2.50 -6.17 8.15
N VAL A 352 2.30 -7.48 8.13
CA VAL A 352 3.37 -8.47 8.31
C VAL A 352 4.42 -8.42 7.20
N ASN A 353 3.99 -8.19 5.95
CA ASN A 353 4.88 -8.15 4.79
C ASN A 353 5.86 -6.97 4.81
N LEU A 354 5.49 -5.85 5.43
CA LEU A 354 6.36 -4.69 5.61
C LEU A 354 7.08 -4.71 6.97
N GLY A 355 6.42 -5.21 8.02
CA GLY A 355 7.01 -5.31 9.35
C GLY A 355 8.12 -6.36 9.42
N CYS A 356 7.88 -7.54 8.86
CA CYS A 356 8.78 -8.69 8.93
C CYS A 356 9.57 -8.97 7.64
N ALA A 357 9.25 -8.29 6.53
CA ALA A 357 9.94 -8.43 5.25
C ALA A 357 10.08 -7.06 4.56
N THR A 358 10.10 -7.04 3.25
CA THR A 358 10.35 -5.85 2.43
C THR A 358 9.15 -5.41 1.59
N GLY A 359 7.97 -5.97 1.86
CA GLY A 359 6.72 -5.63 1.16
C GLY A 359 6.56 -6.34 -0.18
N HIS A 360 5.81 -5.72 -1.08
CA HIS A 360 5.53 -6.26 -2.40
C HIS A 360 6.73 -6.13 -3.35
N PRO A 361 6.89 -7.06 -4.32
CA PRO A 361 7.99 -7.02 -5.29
C PRO A 361 7.87 -5.83 -6.25
N SER A 362 9.01 -5.42 -6.79
CA SER A 362 9.13 -4.22 -7.63
C SER A 362 8.21 -4.23 -8.85
N PHE A 363 8.05 -5.34 -9.54
CA PHE A 363 7.18 -5.43 -10.72
C PHE A 363 5.70 -5.15 -10.38
N VAL A 364 5.22 -5.66 -9.25
CA VAL A 364 3.86 -5.39 -8.78
C VAL A 364 3.68 -3.93 -8.42
N MET A 365 4.64 -3.36 -7.68
CA MET A 365 4.60 -1.94 -7.31
C MET A 365 4.77 -1.01 -8.52
N SER A 366 5.41 -1.47 -9.59
CA SER A 366 5.42 -0.74 -10.86
C SER A 366 4.02 -0.51 -11.40
N ASN A 367 3.11 -1.49 -11.31
CA ASN A 367 1.71 -1.29 -11.71
C ASN A 367 1.02 -0.20 -10.88
N SER A 368 1.10 -0.31 -9.54
CA SER A 368 0.49 0.67 -8.62
C SER A 368 1.06 2.07 -8.84
N PHE A 369 2.36 2.19 -8.91
CA PHE A 369 3.03 3.50 -9.01
C PHE A 369 2.95 4.13 -10.40
N THR A 370 2.79 3.33 -11.45
CA THR A 370 2.42 3.85 -12.77
C THR A 370 1.01 4.45 -12.77
N ASN A 371 0.05 3.80 -12.07
CA ASN A 371 -1.28 4.36 -11.82
C ASN A 371 -1.19 5.68 -11.04
N GLN A 372 -0.40 5.74 -9.96
CA GLN A 372 -0.21 6.95 -9.15
C GLN A 372 0.36 8.10 -10.00
N THR A 373 1.40 7.82 -10.77
CA THR A 373 2.03 8.82 -11.63
C THR A 373 1.05 9.37 -12.66
N LEU A 374 0.28 8.49 -13.32
CA LEU A 374 -0.74 8.91 -14.28
C LEU A 374 -1.89 9.67 -13.61
N ALA A 375 -2.30 9.29 -12.40
CA ALA A 375 -3.31 10.02 -11.63
C ALA A 375 -2.84 11.43 -11.26
N GLN A 376 -1.57 11.61 -10.86
CA GLN A 376 -0.99 12.93 -10.59
C GLN A 376 -0.94 13.78 -11.86
N ILE A 377 -0.52 13.22 -13.00
CA ILE A 377 -0.53 13.92 -14.28
C ILE A 377 -1.95 14.33 -14.66
N GLU A 378 -2.92 13.41 -14.57
CA GLU A 378 -4.32 13.65 -14.94
C GLU A 378 -4.93 14.78 -14.11
N LEU A 379 -4.78 14.74 -12.78
CA LEU A 379 -5.30 15.78 -11.90
C LEU A 379 -4.61 17.13 -12.10
N TYR A 380 -3.29 17.14 -12.25
CA TYR A 380 -2.51 18.38 -12.36
C TYR A 380 -2.75 19.09 -13.68
N THR A 381 -2.72 18.36 -14.81
CA THR A 381 -2.87 18.94 -16.15
C THR A 381 -4.33 19.29 -16.48
N ASN A 382 -5.28 18.67 -15.79
CA ASN A 382 -6.71 18.89 -15.95
C ASN A 382 -7.33 19.63 -14.74
N LYS A 383 -6.55 20.44 -14.04
CA LYS A 383 -7.02 21.22 -12.88
C LYS A 383 -8.32 21.98 -13.23
N GLY A 384 -9.35 21.78 -12.39
CA GLY A 384 -10.67 22.39 -12.54
C GLY A 384 -11.64 21.66 -13.48
N LYS A 385 -11.24 20.55 -14.11
CA LYS A 385 -12.14 19.71 -14.93
C LYS A 385 -12.91 18.67 -14.09
N TYR A 386 -12.33 18.24 -12.97
CA TYR A 386 -12.94 17.27 -12.08
C TYR A 386 -13.71 17.98 -10.97
N PRO A 387 -14.98 17.63 -10.71
CA PRO A 387 -15.69 18.06 -9.52
C PRO A 387 -15.05 17.45 -8.24
N ASN A 388 -15.43 18.00 -7.08
CA ASN A 388 -14.94 17.53 -5.79
C ASN A 388 -15.60 16.20 -5.38
N GLU A 389 -15.24 15.16 -6.10
CA GLU A 389 -15.76 13.80 -5.96
C GLU A 389 -14.62 12.78 -6.03
N VAL A 390 -14.91 11.53 -5.75
CA VAL A 390 -13.97 10.40 -5.88
C VAL A 390 -14.18 9.71 -7.21
N PHE A 391 -13.12 9.61 -8.01
CA PHE A 391 -13.08 8.96 -9.32
C PHE A 391 -12.12 7.80 -9.34
N THR A 392 -12.33 6.82 -10.20
CA THR A 392 -11.29 5.87 -10.59
C THR A 392 -10.47 6.44 -11.74
N LEU A 393 -9.25 5.93 -11.94
CA LEU A 393 -8.44 6.30 -13.09
C LEU A 393 -9.20 5.97 -14.39
N PRO A 394 -9.27 6.88 -15.39
CA PRO A 394 -9.93 6.61 -16.66
C PRO A 394 -9.46 5.30 -17.29
N LYS A 395 -10.39 4.52 -17.87
CA LYS A 395 -10.12 3.17 -18.36
C LYS A 395 -8.97 3.09 -19.37
N HIS A 396 -8.84 4.08 -20.25
CA HIS A 396 -7.73 4.12 -21.21
C HIS A 396 -6.36 4.31 -20.53
N LEU A 397 -6.29 4.96 -19.36
CA LEU A 397 -5.07 5.08 -18.57
C LEU A 397 -4.77 3.80 -17.79
N ASP A 398 -5.80 3.14 -17.24
CA ASP A 398 -5.67 1.84 -16.60
C ASP A 398 -5.15 0.77 -17.59
N GLU A 399 -5.68 0.74 -18.82
CA GLU A 399 -5.15 -0.13 -19.89
C GLU A 399 -3.72 0.27 -20.31
N LYS A 400 -3.40 1.57 -20.33
CA LYS A 400 -2.03 2.03 -20.60
C LYS A 400 -1.04 1.49 -19.57
N VAL A 401 -1.40 1.45 -18.29
CA VAL A 401 -0.56 0.81 -17.26
C VAL A 401 -0.24 -0.63 -17.64
N ALA A 402 -1.26 -1.43 -18.01
CA ALA A 402 -1.03 -2.81 -18.45
C ALA A 402 -0.08 -2.87 -19.66
N PHE A 403 -0.34 -2.09 -20.70
CA PHE A 403 0.51 -2.06 -21.91
C PHE A 403 1.99 -1.81 -21.61
N LEU A 404 2.29 -0.88 -20.70
CA LEU A 404 3.67 -0.54 -20.35
C LEU A 404 4.44 -1.66 -19.64
N HIS A 405 3.75 -2.73 -19.19
CA HIS A 405 4.35 -3.87 -18.51
C HIS A 405 4.49 -5.13 -19.39
N LEU A 406 3.72 -5.24 -20.48
CA LEU A 406 3.62 -6.48 -21.24
C LEU A 406 4.93 -6.89 -21.92
N GLU A 407 5.63 -5.94 -22.54
CA GLU A 407 6.87 -6.20 -23.25
C GLU A 407 7.94 -6.81 -22.34
N SER A 408 8.05 -6.31 -21.11
CA SER A 408 9.08 -6.76 -20.14
C SER A 408 8.94 -8.22 -19.71
N ILE A 409 7.74 -8.79 -19.86
CA ILE A 409 7.45 -10.20 -19.54
C ILE A 409 7.19 -11.05 -20.79
N GLY A 410 7.51 -10.51 -21.96
CA GLY A 410 7.41 -11.24 -23.25
C GLY A 410 5.99 -11.53 -23.71
N VAL A 411 5.00 -10.71 -23.31
CA VAL A 411 3.61 -10.87 -23.73
C VAL A 411 3.39 -10.21 -25.08
N GLU A 412 2.83 -10.94 -26.02
CA GLU A 412 2.36 -10.48 -27.32
C GLU A 412 0.84 -10.49 -27.34
N LEU A 413 0.24 -9.36 -27.73
CA LEU A 413 -1.21 -9.22 -27.85
C LEU A 413 -1.66 -9.52 -29.29
N ASP A 414 -2.82 -10.17 -29.42
CA ASP A 414 -3.52 -10.25 -30.69
C ASP A 414 -4.07 -8.89 -31.12
N ASN A 415 -4.29 -8.71 -32.40
CA ASN A 415 -4.84 -7.52 -33.00
C ASN A 415 -6.30 -7.74 -33.43
N LEU A 416 -7.17 -6.78 -33.11
CA LEU A 416 -8.53 -6.76 -33.64
C LEU A 416 -8.53 -6.32 -35.12
N SER A 417 -9.26 -7.05 -35.96
CA SER A 417 -9.64 -6.53 -37.27
C SER A 417 -10.73 -5.46 -37.15
N PRO A 418 -10.91 -4.58 -38.14
CA PRO A 418 -12.02 -3.61 -38.14
C PRO A 418 -13.40 -4.26 -37.95
N ASP A 419 -13.62 -5.41 -38.56
CA ASP A 419 -14.89 -6.14 -38.44
C ASP A 419 -15.10 -6.72 -37.04
N GLN A 420 -14.05 -7.23 -36.40
CA GLN A 420 -14.10 -7.71 -35.03
C GLN A 420 -14.37 -6.56 -34.03
N ALA A 421 -13.68 -5.43 -34.19
CA ALA A 421 -13.89 -4.25 -33.36
C ALA A 421 -15.32 -3.74 -33.49
N ALA A 422 -15.83 -3.63 -34.70
CA ALA A 422 -17.22 -3.22 -34.98
C ALA A 422 -18.24 -4.20 -34.37
N TYR A 423 -17.98 -5.51 -34.45
CA TYR A 423 -18.88 -6.55 -33.91
C TYR A 423 -19.05 -6.46 -32.40
N ILE A 424 -17.96 -6.18 -31.66
CA ILE A 424 -17.99 -6.07 -30.20
C ILE A 424 -18.18 -4.64 -29.70
N GLY A 425 -18.25 -3.66 -30.63
CA GLY A 425 -18.54 -2.25 -30.30
C GLY A 425 -17.43 -1.51 -29.57
N VAL A 426 -16.16 -1.82 -29.87
CA VAL A 426 -14.99 -1.15 -29.27
C VAL A 426 -14.12 -0.52 -30.36
N ASP A 427 -13.27 0.43 -29.98
CA ASP A 427 -12.21 0.91 -30.87
C ASP A 427 -11.12 -0.17 -31.05
N ILE A 428 -10.46 -0.19 -32.22
CA ILE A 428 -9.36 -1.15 -32.52
C ILE A 428 -8.22 -1.04 -31.50
N LYS A 429 -8.01 0.15 -30.95
CA LYS A 429 -6.94 0.43 -29.97
C LYS A 429 -7.40 0.42 -28.51
N GLY A 430 -8.66 0.06 -28.26
CA GLY A 430 -9.24 0.11 -26.91
C GLY A 430 -9.90 1.48 -26.58
N PRO A 431 -10.45 1.62 -25.38
CA PRO A 431 -10.56 0.61 -24.33
C PRO A 431 -11.36 -0.62 -24.76
N PHE A 432 -10.85 -1.80 -24.42
CA PHE A 432 -11.45 -3.09 -24.86
C PHE A 432 -12.63 -3.52 -23.99
N LYS A 433 -12.83 -2.88 -22.85
CA LYS A 433 -13.95 -3.13 -21.93
C LYS A 433 -14.57 -1.81 -21.46
N PRO A 434 -15.87 -1.78 -21.16
CA PRO A 434 -16.52 -0.59 -20.62
C PRO A 434 -16.01 -0.27 -19.21
N GLU A 435 -16.20 0.97 -18.76
CA GLU A 435 -15.82 1.45 -17.41
C GLU A 435 -16.40 0.58 -16.27
N THR A 436 -17.56 0.00 -16.49
CA THR A 436 -18.26 -0.82 -15.49
C THR A 436 -17.79 -2.27 -15.45
N TYR A 437 -16.90 -2.71 -16.35
CA TYR A 437 -16.44 -4.10 -16.38
C TYR A 437 -15.57 -4.40 -15.14
N ARG A 438 -15.84 -5.54 -14.52
CA ARG A 438 -15.07 -6.07 -13.38
C ARG A 438 -14.36 -7.35 -13.81
N TYR A 439 -13.01 -7.32 -13.76
CA TYR A 439 -12.13 -8.46 -14.12
C TYR A 439 -12.14 -9.57 -13.09
#